data_34cc601cec509568ecfa8254600e0c25
#
_entry.id   34cc601cec509568ecfa8254600e0c25
#
_cell.length_a   1.000
_cell.length_b   1.000
_cell.length_c   1.000
_cell.angle_alpha   90.00
_cell.angle_beta   90.00
_cell.angle_gamma   90.00
#
_symmetry.space_group_name_H-M   'P 1'
#
loop_
_entity.id
_entity.type
_entity.pdbx_description
1 polymer ?
#
loop_
_entity_poly.entity_id
_entity_poly.type
_entity_poly.pdbx_seq_one_letter_code
_entity_poly.pdbx_strand_id
1 'polypeptide(L)'
;MQFGVQLYSLRELIGQKGLKEALRLVSAAGFSGVEFAGFYGYGAEQLQELLERYHLKAISAHVGAQEMEAAIPILKKLGVGCAIIPFIPFNIGTSFEEGLQACRSSEALLRENGMILGYHNHAHEFNGGTDILKRLAENIPALKLELDVFWLAVAGIRATDYIKEQRERLIYLHIKELGENAESVNPVVGEGRADIENVLKLGREMNVEWSILEVEKVGVPVEEYLARSYE
;
A
#
# COMPACT_ATOMS: atom_id res chain seq x y z
N MET A 1 15.79 2.42 4.34
CA MET A 1 14.33 2.22 4.40
C MET A 1 13.71 3.44 5.05
N GLN A 2 12.73 4.03 4.41
CA GLN A 2 11.93 5.16 4.89
C GLN A 2 10.55 4.63 5.31
N PHE A 3 9.83 5.39 6.15
CA PHE A 3 8.52 5.00 6.63
C PHE A 3 7.45 5.99 6.17
N GLY A 4 6.35 5.45 5.65
CA GLY A 4 5.18 6.19 5.20
C GLY A 4 3.89 5.66 5.82
N VAL A 5 2.79 6.34 5.52
CA VAL A 5 1.44 5.94 5.94
C VAL A 5 0.54 5.88 4.71
N GLN A 6 -0.19 4.76 4.55
CA GLN A 6 -1.29 4.66 3.61
C GLN A 6 -2.48 5.46 4.15
N LEU A 7 -2.94 6.45 3.39
CA LEU A 7 -3.98 7.40 3.83
C LEU A 7 -5.37 6.77 4.03
N TYR A 8 -5.60 5.57 3.50
CA TYR A 8 -6.81 4.80 3.82
C TYR A 8 -6.94 4.52 5.32
N SER A 9 -5.82 4.37 6.02
CA SER A 9 -5.76 4.23 7.48
C SER A 9 -6.38 5.41 8.21
N LEU A 10 -6.38 6.58 7.59
CA LEU A 10 -6.87 7.85 8.16
C LEU A 10 -8.20 8.31 7.54
N ARG A 11 -8.90 7.44 6.79
CA ARG A 11 -10.13 7.78 6.05
C ARG A 11 -11.22 8.41 6.92
N GLU A 12 -11.40 7.92 8.15
CA GLU A 12 -12.38 8.47 9.09
C GLU A 12 -11.97 9.88 9.56
N LEU A 13 -10.69 10.06 9.91
CA LEU A 13 -10.14 11.36 10.27
C LEU A 13 -10.24 12.35 9.11
N ILE A 14 -9.89 11.90 7.89
CA ILE A 14 -10.00 12.73 6.68
C ILE A 14 -11.44 13.14 6.42
N GLY A 15 -12.39 12.23 6.59
CA GLY A 15 -13.81 12.52 6.45
C GLY A 15 -14.34 13.52 7.47
N GLN A 16 -13.80 13.51 8.70
CA GLN A 16 -14.24 14.38 9.80
C GLN A 16 -13.51 15.72 9.84
N LYS A 17 -12.20 15.74 9.62
CA LYS A 17 -11.30 16.90 9.82
C LYS A 17 -10.53 17.32 8.57
N GLY A 18 -10.68 16.59 7.46
CA GLY A 18 -10.01 16.86 6.19
C GLY A 18 -8.59 16.31 6.08
N LEU A 19 -8.09 16.23 4.85
CA LEU A 19 -6.76 15.71 4.49
C LEU A 19 -5.63 16.46 5.20
N LYS A 20 -5.77 17.78 5.35
CA LYS A 20 -4.75 18.63 6.01
C LYS A 20 -4.40 18.15 7.41
N GLU A 21 -5.41 17.78 8.22
CA GLU A 21 -5.19 17.29 9.57
C GLU A 21 -4.54 15.92 9.59
N ALA A 22 -4.92 15.04 8.68
CA ALA A 22 -4.28 13.74 8.53
C ALA A 22 -2.78 13.87 8.20
N LEU A 23 -2.42 14.71 7.23
CA LEU A 23 -1.01 14.95 6.87
C LEU A 23 -0.22 15.58 8.02
N ARG A 24 -0.85 16.48 8.80
CA ARG A 24 -0.23 17.06 10.00
C ARG A 24 0.11 15.98 11.03
N LEU A 25 -0.80 15.05 11.29
CA LEU A 25 -0.57 13.96 12.25
C LEU A 25 0.50 12.98 11.77
N VAL A 26 0.48 12.61 10.48
CA VAL A 26 1.51 11.76 9.87
C VAL A 26 2.90 12.37 10.05
N SER A 27 3.06 13.64 9.72
CA SER A 27 4.32 14.38 9.89
C SER A 27 4.72 14.49 11.37
N ALA A 28 3.78 14.82 12.25
CA ALA A 28 4.03 14.95 13.69
C ALA A 28 4.47 13.63 14.35
N ALA A 29 4.01 12.49 13.85
CA ALA A 29 4.42 11.17 14.30
C ALA A 29 5.82 10.75 13.79
N GLY A 30 6.43 11.48 12.85
CA GLY A 30 7.77 11.23 12.33
C GLY A 30 7.85 10.53 10.98
N PHE A 31 6.73 10.15 10.38
CA PHE A 31 6.71 9.57 9.03
C PHE A 31 7.17 10.56 7.96
N SER A 32 7.83 10.05 6.92
CA SER A 32 8.46 10.87 5.87
C SER A 32 7.66 10.94 4.58
N GLY A 33 6.59 10.15 4.45
CA GLY A 33 5.78 10.11 3.24
C GLY A 33 4.40 9.53 3.46
N VAL A 34 3.59 9.64 2.41
CA VAL A 34 2.24 9.09 2.37
C VAL A 34 2.02 8.35 1.06
N GLU A 35 1.23 7.30 1.13
CA GLU A 35 0.59 6.69 -0.02
C GLU A 35 -0.85 7.14 -0.08
N PHE A 36 -1.29 7.56 -1.26
CA PHE A 36 -2.64 8.05 -1.46
C PHE A 36 -3.65 6.91 -1.65
N ALA A 37 -4.85 7.06 -1.07
CA ALA A 37 -6.03 6.25 -1.37
C ALA A 37 -7.08 7.15 -2.02
N GLY A 38 -6.90 7.41 -3.32
CA GLY A 38 -7.59 8.50 -4.01
C GLY A 38 -7.04 9.88 -3.63
N PHE A 39 -7.59 10.94 -4.24
CA PHE A 39 -7.05 12.30 -4.09
C PHE A 39 -7.96 13.26 -3.31
N TYR A 40 -9.00 12.74 -2.67
CA TYR A 40 -9.90 13.47 -1.75
C TYR A 40 -10.50 14.76 -2.31
N GLY A 41 -10.65 14.86 -3.64
CA GLY A 41 -11.16 16.06 -4.32
C GLY A 41 -10.16 17.20 -4.48
N TYR A 42 -8.91 17.01 -4.11
CA TYR A 42 -7.85 18.00 -4.32
C TYR A 42 -7.22 17.89 -5.70
N GLY A 43 -6.86 19.04 -6.29
CA GLY A 43 -6.02 19.11 -7.47
C GLY A 43 -4.54 18.87 -7.14
N ALA A 44 -3.76 18.60 -8.18
CA ALA A 44 -2.34 18.25 -8.01
C ALA A 44 -1.50 19.34 -7.33
N GLU A 45 -1.73 20.62 -7.66
CA GLU A 45 -1.06 21.77 -7.06
C GLU A 45 -1.38 21.86 -5.55
N GLN A 46 -2.63 21.69 -5.18
CA GLN A 46 -3.07 21.75 -3.78
C GLN A 46 -2.46 20.60 -2.96
N LEU A 47 -2.37 19.39 -3.54
CA LEU A 47 -1.74 18.25 -2.90
C LEU A 47 -0.23 18.49 -2.72
N GLN A 48 0.43 19.03 -3.74
CA GLN A 48 1.85 19.38 -3.66
C GLN A 48 2.12 20.40 -2.54
N GLU A 49 1.35 21.49 -2.48
CA GLU A 49 1.47 22.51 -1.43
C GLU A 49 1.27 21.92 -0.02
N LEU A 50 0.32 20.99 0.14
CA LEU A 50 0.09 20.31 1.41
C LEU A 50 1.25 19.41 1.80
N LEU A 51 1.78 18.62 0.87
CA LEU A 51 2.93 17.75 1.11
C LEU A 51 4.19 18.57 1.47
N GLU A 52 4.47 19.64 0.74
CA GLU A 52 5.58 20.56 1.04
C GLU A 52 5.45 21.19 2.44
N ARG A 53 4.25 21.64 2.80
CA ARG A 53 3.95 22.22 4.12
C ARG A 53 4.27 21.31 5.28
N TYR A 54 4.01 20.00 5.12
CA TYR A 54 4.22 19.00 6.17
C TYR A 54 5.49 18.18 5.96
N HIS A 55 6.33 18.54 4.99
CA HIS A 55 7.60 17.86 4.67
C HIS A 55 7.40 16.37 4.40
N LEU A 56 6.31 16.01 3.72
CA LEU A 56 5.97 14.63 3.33
C LEU A 56 6.22 14.40 1.85
N LYS A 57 6.65 13.19 1.50
CA LYS A 57 6.74 12.74 0.11
C LYS A 57 5.48 12.00 -0.30
N ALA A 58 5.04 12.18 -1.54
CA ALA A 58 4.14 11.23 -2.18
C ALA A 58 4.95 9.99 -2.58
N ILE A 59 4.61 8.83 -2.04
CA ILE A 59 5.31 7.57 -2.29
C ILE A 59 4.72 6.92 -3.54
N SER A 60 3.42 6.70 -3.51
CA SER A 60 2.60 5.95 -4.45
C SER A 60 1.15 6.36 -4.28
N ALA A 61 0.28 5.76 -5.07
CA ALA A 61 -1.15 5.88 -4.87
C ALA A 61 -1.86 4.56 -5.20
N HIS A 62 -2.82 4.18 -4.38
CA HIS A 62 -3.81 3.18 -4.70
C HIS A 62 -4.81 3.74 -5.69
N VAL A 63 -4.86 3.17 -6.88
CA VAL A 63 -5.70 3.61 -8.00
C VAL A 63 -6.38 2.40 -8.63
N GLY A 64 -7.69 2.44 -8.71
CA GLY A 64 -8.45 1.42 -9.44
C GLY A 64 -8.07 1.39 -10.93
N ALA A 65 -8.10 0.21 -11.54
CA ALA A 65 -7.71 0.06 -12.94
C ALA A 65 -8.51 0.99 -13.89
N GLN A 66 -9.77 1.25 -13.58
CA GLN A 66 -10.65 2.13 -14.37
C GLN A 66 -10.36 3.63 -14.17
N GLU A 67 -9.66 3.99 -13.09
CA GLU A 67 -9.34 5.37 -12.73
C GLU A 67 -7.89 5.74 -13.10
N MET A 68 -7.13 4.76 -13.60
CA MET A 68 -5.69 4.88 -13.83
C MET A 68 -5.33 6.04 -14.76
N GLU A 69 -6.04 6.19 -15.88
CA GLU A 69 -5.79 7.27 -16.84
C GLU A 69 -5.99 8.66 -16.24
N ALA A 70 -7.06 8.84 -15.47
CA ALA A 70 -7.36 10.11 -14.79
C ALA A 70 -6.36 10.45 -13.68
N ALA A 71 -5.71 9.46 -13.07
CA ALA A 71 -4.74 9.64 -12.00
C ALA A 71 -3.37 10.12 -12.50
N ILE A 72 -2.95 9.76 -13.71
CA ILE A 72 -1.61 10.01 -14.26
C ILE A 72 -1.17 11.48 -14.16
N PRO A 73 -1.98 12.49 -14.55
CA PRO A 73 -1.57 13.89 -14.44
C PRO A 73 -1.23 14.32 -13.01
N ILE A 74 -2.00 13.84 -12.03
CA ILE A 74 -1.78 14.13 -10.60
C ILE A 74 -0.49 13.44 -10.14
N LEU A 75 -0.34 12.15 -10.42
CA LEU A 75 0.84 11.37 -10.04
C LEU A 75 2.13 11.98 -10.60
N LYS A 76 2.14 12.38 -11.87
CA LYS A 76 3.29 13.06 -12.49
C LYS A 76 3.63 14.37 -11.79
N LYS A 77 2.63 15.18 -11.48
CA LYS A 77 2.82 16.46 -10.79
C LYS A 77 3.41 16.28 -9.39
N LEU A 78 2.99 15.21 -8.69
CA LEU A 78 3.50 14.86 -7.36
C LEU A 78 4.85 14.13 -7.40
N GLY A 79 5.39 13.83 -8.59
CA GLY A 79 6.64 13.08 -8.74
C GLY A 79 6.53 11.60 -8.39
N VAL A 80 5.32 11.04 -8.37
CA VAL A 80 5.06 9.63 -8.08
C VAL A 80 5.38 8.78 -9.31
N GLY A 81 6.27 7.83 -9.15
CA GLY A 81 6.70 6.92 -10.23
C GLY A 81 5.98 5.58 -10.28
N CYS A 82 5.12 5.29 -9.30
CA CYS A 82 4.41 4.02 -9.20
C CYS A 82 2.95 4.22 -8.80
N ALA A 83 2.03 3.60 -9.55
CA ALA A 83 0.63 3.48 -9.16
C ALA A 83 0.33 2.02 -8.82
N ILE A 84 -0.44 1.80 -7.75
CA ILE A 84 -0.75 0.48 -7.21
C ILE A 84 -2.23 0.17 -7.47
N ILE A 85 -2.53 -0.97 -8.07
CA ILE A 85 -3.89 -1.50 -8.04
C ILE A 85 -4.12 -2.11 -6.64
N PRO A 86 -5.06 -1.54 -5.84
CA PRO A 86 -5.23 -1.97 -4.45
C PRO A 86 -6.06 -3.23 -4.31
N PHE A 87 -6.91 -3.54 -5.28
CA PHE A 87 -7.86 -4.62 -5.15
C PHE A 87 -8.48 -5.00 -6.50
N ILE A 88 -8.52 -6.29 -6.78
CA ILE A 88 -9.37 -6.88 -7.82
C ILE A 88 -10.16 -8.03 -7.17
N PRO A 89 -11.50 -8.07 -7.29
CA PRO A 89 -12.31 -9.06 -6.60
C PRO A 89 -12.24 -10.44 -7.27
N PHE A 90 -11.06 -11.02 -7.36
CA PHE A 90 -10.84 -12.36 -7.91
C PHE A 90 -11.67 -13.40 -7.14
N ASN A 91 -12.32 -14.30 -7.87
CA ASN A 91 -13.19 -15.34 -7.30
C ASN A 91 -14.42 -14.81 -6.51
N ILE A 92 -14.68 -13.49 -6.55
CA ILE A 92 -15.83 -12.84 -5.91
C ILE A 92 -16.71 -12.12 -6.96
N GLY A 93 -16.47 -12.36 -8.24
CA GLY A 93 -17.18 -11.70 -9.35
C GLY A 93 -16.32 -11.37 -10.53
N THR A 94 -14.99 -11.38 -10.37
CA THR A 94 -14.02 -11.16 -11.47
C THR A 94 -13.23 -12.43 -11.71
N SER A 95 -13.21 -12.90 -12.95
CA SER A 95 -12.35 -14.00 -13.37
C SER A 95 -10.88 -13.58 -13.40
N PHE A 96 -9.97 -14.56 -13.36
CA PHE A 96 -8.54 -14.28 -13.51
C PHE A 96 -8.22 -13.54 -14.81
N GLU A 97 -8.84 -13.92 -15.91
CA GLU A 97 -8.59 -13.32 -17.23
C GLU A 97 -9.04 -11.85 -17.30
N GLU A 98 -10.20 -11.52 -16.71
CA GLU A 98 -10.66 -10.12 -16.60
C GLU A 98 -9.71 -9.29 -15.76
N GLY A 99 -9.29 -9.79 -14.59
CA GLY A 99 -8.34 -9.10 -13.74
C GLY A 99 -6.96 -8.96 -14.38
N LEU A 100 -6.48 -10.00 -15.06
CA LEU A 100 -5.23 -9.96 -15.82
C LEU A 100 -5.29 -8.90 -16.94
N GLN A 101 -6.41 -8.82 -17.66
CA GLN A 101 -6.58 -7.82 -18.70
C GLN A 101 -6.60 -6.40 -18.12
N ALA A 102 -7.25 -6.18 -16.98
CA ALA A 102 -7.24 -4.89 -16.29
C ALA A 102 -5.80 -4.47 -15.89
N CYS A 103 -5.03 -5.40 -15.33
CA CYS A 103 -3.62 -5.16 -14.99
C CYS A 103 -2.76 -4.87 -16.23
N ARG A 104 -2.93 -5.64 -17.33
CA ARG A 104 -2.19 -5.41 -18.59
C ARG A 104 -2.48 -4.03 -19.19
N SER A 105 -3.75 -3.63 -19.21
CA SER A 105 -4.14 -2.30 -19.72
C SER A 105 -3.54 -1.19 -18.87
N SER A 106 -3.57 -1.32 -17.54
CA SER A 106 -2.98 -0.37 -16.61
C SER A 106 -1.45 -0.30 -16.73
N GLU A 107 -0.78 -1.47 -16.87
CA GLU A 107 0.68 -1.52 -17.08
C GLU A 107 1.09 -0.81 -18.36
N ALA A 108 0.43 -1.10 -19.47
CA ALA A 108 0.74 -0.48 -20.76
C ALA A 108 0.58 1.05 -20.69
N LEU A 109 -0.51 1.51 -20.09
CA LEU A 109 -0.80 2.93 -19.91
C LEU A 109 0.25 3.63 -19.03
N LEU A 110 0.60 3.04 -17.89
CA LEU A 110 1.61 3.59 -16.98
C LEU A 110 3.00 3.60 -17.62
N ARG A 111 3.40 2.52 -18.28
CA ARG A 111 4.68 2.41 -18.99
C ARG A 111 4.83 3.47 -20.09
N GLU A 112 3.79 3.75 -20.88
CA GLU A 112 3.77 4.84 -21.87
C GLU A 112 3.97 6.21 -21.22
N ASN A 113 3.64 6.34 -19.94
CA ASN A 113 3.81 7.53 -19.15
C ASN A 113 5.09 7.56 -18.28
N GLY A 114 5.98 6.56 -18.44
CA GLY A 114 7.23 6.44 -17.70
C GLY A 114 7.05 6.03 -16.24
N MET A 115 5.93 5.35 -15.93
CA MET A 115 5.55 4.94 -14.58
C MET A 115 5.48 3.42 -14.47
N ILE A 116 5.45 2.91 -13.24
CA ILE A 116 5.42 1.49 -12.89
C ILE A 116 4.04 1.12 -12.38
N LEU A 117 3.54 -0.07 -12.76
CA LEU A 117 2.39 -0.68 -12.13
C LEU A 117 2.82 -1.55 -10.96
N GLY A 118 2.23 -1.33 -9.79
CA GLY A 118 2.26 -2.24 -8.67
C GLY A 118 0.89 -2.90 -8.42
N TYR A 119 0.91 -3.97 -7.65
CA TYR A 119 -0.28 -4.66 -7.14
C TYR A 119 -0.14 -4.90 -5.65
N HIS A 120 -1.18 -4.55 -4.89
CA HIS A 120 -1.29 -4.76 -3.45
C HIS A 120 -2.14 -6.00 -3.18
N ASN A 121 -1.65 -6.91 -2.33
CA ASN A 121 -2.36 -8.14 -2.03
C ASN A 121 -3.30 -8.03 -0.84
N HIS A 122 -4.34 -8.85 -0.91
CA HIS A 122 -5.17 -9.28 0.22
C HIS A 122 -5.02 -10.80 0.43
N ALA A 123 -5.84 -11.37 1.30
CA ALA A 123 -5.81 -12.83 1.51
C ALA A 123 -6.54 -13.61 0.40
N HIS A 124 -7.50 -12.99 -0.29
CA HIS A 124 -8.33 -13.69 -1.26
C HIS A 124 -7.57 -14.16 -2.52
N GLU A 125 -6.43 -13.52 -2.85
CA GLU A 125 -5.55 -13.94 -3.94
C GLU A 125 -4.92 -15.32 -3.69
N PHE A 126 -4.96 -15.80 -2.45
CA PHE A 126 -4.39 -17.08 -2.05
C PHE A 126 -5.45 -18.15 -1.75
N ASN A 127 -6.74 -17.85 -1.97
CA ASN A 127 -7.82 -18.77 -1.71
C ASN A 127 -7.74 -20.04 -2.56
N GLY A 128 -8.09 -21.18 -1.95
CA GLY A 128 -8.13 -22.47 -2.64
C GLY A 128 -6.75 -23.00 -3.08
N GLY A 129 -5.67 -22.53 -2.47
CA GLY A 129 -4.30 -22.95 -2.82
C GLY A 129 -3.76 -22.35 -4.11
N THR A 130 -4.44 -21.33 -4.66
CA THR A 130 -3.95 -20.52 -5.77
C THR A 130 -3.03 -19.41 -5.25
N ASP A 131 -2.07 -19.02 -6.10
CA ASP A 131 -1.28 -17.81 -5.92
C ASP A 131 -1.52 -16.90 -7.14
N ILE A 132 -2.50 -16.00 -6.99
CA ILE A 132 -2.88 -15.08 -8.07
C ILE A 132 -1.77 -14.05 -8.33
N LEU A 133 -1.04 -13.62 -7.30
CA LEU A 133 0.07 -12.67 -7.47
C LEU A 133 1.15 -13.25 -8.38
N LYS A 134 1.54 -14.50 -8.12
CA LYS A 134 2.52 -15.20 -8.93
C LYS A 134 2.03 -15.35 -10.38
N ARG A 135 0.77 -15.73 -10.56
CA ARG A 135 0.17 -15.84 -11.89
C ARG A 135 0.12 -14.51 -12.64
N LEU A 136 -0.24 -13.41 -11.96
CA LEU A 136 -0.19 -12.06 -12.55
C LEU A 136 1.24 -11.70 -12.96
N ALA A 137 2.19 -11.94 -12.06
CA ALA A 137 3.61 -11.64 -12.27
C ALA A 137 4.23 -12.45 -13.43
N GLU A 138 3.85 -13.71 -13.63
CA GLU A 138 4.25 -14.55 -14.77
C GLU A 138 3.71 -14.00 -16.09
N ASN A 139 2.53 -13.42 -16.08
CA ASN A 139 1.83 -12.88 -17.25
C ASN A 139 2.15 -11.41 -17.55
N ILE A 140 2.67 -10.66 -16.57
CA ILE A 140 3.07 -9.25 -16.68
C ILE A 140 4.48 -9.10 -16.08
N PRO A 141 5.55 -9.31 -16.86
CA PRO A 141 6.93 -9.31 -16.34
C PRO A 141 7.33 -7.98 -15.65
N ALA A 142 6.73 -6.87 -16.04
CA ALA A 142 7.02 -5.54 -15.46
C ALA A 142 6.26 -5.26 -14.14
N LEU A 143 5.27 -6.09 -13.78
CA LEU A 143 4.46 -5.90 -12.58
C LEU A 143 5.36 -5.96 -11.33
N LYS A 144 5.21 -4.96 -10.48
CA LYS A 144 5.80 -4.94 -9.14
C LYS A 144 4.76 -5.29 -8.07
N LEU A 145 5.23 -5.70 -6.91
CA LEU A 145 4.38 -6.11 -5.80
C LEU A 145 4.62 -5.20 -4.60
N GLU A 146 3.54 -4.67 -4.09
CA GLU A 146 3.46 -4.08 -2.77
C GLU A 146 2.87 -5.14 -1.86
N LEU A 147 3.71 -5.74 -1.00
CA LEU A 147 3.29 -6.88 -0.19
C LEU A 147 2.76 -6.42 1.17
N ASP A 148 1.49 -6.69 1.42
CA ASP A 148 0.88 -6.51 2.73
C ASP A 148 1.06 -7.76 3.60
N VAL A 149 1.83 -7.60 4.67
CA VAL A 149 2.24 -8.70 5.53
C VAL A 149 1.10 -9.23 6.42
N PHE A 150 0.13 -8.39 6.76
CA PHE A 150 -1.07 -8.81 7.48
C PHE A 150 -1.90 -9.76 6.62
N TRP A 151 -2.15 -9.41 5.37
CA TRP A 151 -2.94 -10.24 4.50
C TRP A 151 -2.24 -11.54 4.11
N LEU A 152 -0.90 -11.55 4.01
CA LEU A 152 -0.14 -12.78 3.89
C LEU A 152 -0.33 -13.66 5.14
N ALA A 153 -0.25 -13.08 6.34
CA ALA A 153 -0.46 -13.82 7.58
C ALA A 153 -1.90 -14.36 7.70
N VAL A 154 -2.91 -13.59 7.29
CA VAL A 154 -4.32 -14.03 7.22
C VAL A 154 -4.48 -15.21 6.26
N ALA A 155 -3.77 -15.20 5.13
CA ALA A 155 -3.75 -16.32 4.17
C ALA A 155 -2.93 -17.53 4.66
N GLY A 156 -2.33 -17.47 5.84
CA GLY A 156 -1.48 -18.54 6.38
C GLY A 156 -0.09 -18.62 5.74
N ILE A 157 0.33 -17.56 5.06
CA ILE A 157 1.61 -17.49 4.37
C ILE A 157 2.62 -16.75 5.26
N ARG A 158 3.81 -17.33 5.43
CA ARG A 158 4.88 -16.63 6.15
C ARG A 158 5.44 -15.51 5.28
N ALA A 159 5.24 -14.27 5.71
CA ALA A 159 5.62 -13.09 4.94
C ALA A 159 7.11 -13.08 4.56
N THR A 160 8.03 -13.43 5.49
CA THR A 160 9.47 -13.44 5.22
C THR A 160 9.88 -14.44 4.13
N ASP A 161 9.19 -15.56 4.00
CA ASP A 161 9.47 -16.54 2.95
C ASP A 161 8.94 -16.06 1.60
N TYR A 162 7.73 -15.54 1.57
CA TYR A 162 7.10 -15.01 0.36
C TYR A 162 7.85 -13.76 -0.18
N ILE A 163 8.28 -12.87 0.69
CA ILE A 163 9.11 -11.70 0.35
C ILE A 163 10.42 -12.15 -0.34
N LYS A 164 11.08 -13.19 0.19
CA LYS A 164 12.30 -13.74 -0.44
C LYS A 164 12.03 -14.32 -1.82
N GLU A 165 10.92 -15.02 -1.97
CA GLU A 165 10.52 -15.61 -3.27
C GLU A 165 10.23 -14.49 -4.30
N GLN A 166 9.57 -13.41 -3.88
CA GLN A 166 9.16 -12.31 -4.76
C GLN A 166 10.16 -11.15 -4.82
N ARG A 167 11.40 -11.31 -4.33
CA ARG A 167 12.41 -10.25 -4.16
C ARG A 167 12.61 -9.35 -5.39
N GLU A 168 12.62 -9.93 -6.60
CA GLU A 168 12.87 -9.20 -7.84
C GLU A 168 11.68 -8.29 -8.24
N ARG A 169 10.52 -8.54 -7.65
CA ARG A 169 9.27 -7.83 -7.92
C ARG A 169 8.84 -6.92 -6.79
N LEU A 170 9.38 -7.13 -5.59
CA LEU A 170 9.04 -6.33 -4.43
C LEU A 170 9.42 -4.87 -4.65
N ILE A 171 8.46 -3.97 -4.47
CA ILE A 171 8.69 -2.52 -4.53
C ILE A 171 8.48 -1.88 -3.16
N TYR A 172 7.39 -2.19 -2.49
CA TYR A 172 7.03 -1.66 -1.16
C TYR A 172 6.54 -2.76 -0.23
N LEU A 173 6.57 -2.48 1.07
CA LEU A 173 5.97 -3.31 2.11
C LEU A 173 4.87 -2.54 2.79
N HIS A 174 3.67 -3.12 2.86
CA HIS A 174 2.64 -2.67 3.78
C HIS A 174 2.80 -3.38 5.13
N ILE A 175 2.97 -2.55 6.14
CA ILE A 175 3.17 -2.98 7.52
C ILE A 175 1.87 -2.79 8.27
N LYS A 176 1.26 -3.91 8.65
CA LYS A 176 0.00 -3.96 9.36
C LYS A 176 0.01 -5.15 10.30
N GLU A 177 -0.28 -4.93 11.57
CA GLU A 177 -0.25 -5.98 12.57
C GLU A 177 -1.52 -6.84 12.57
N LEU A 178 -1.32 -8.13 12.78
CA LEU A 178 -2.38 -9.10 12.99
C LEU A 178 -2.62 -9.30 14.49
N GLY A 179 -3.84 -9.03 14.95
CA GLY A 179 -4.31 -9.35 16.29
C GLY A 179 -4.66 -10.84 16.45
N GLU A 180 -5.73 -11.16 17.18
CA GLU A 180 -6.18 -12.55 17.35
C GLU A 180 -6.62 -13.19 16.05
N ASN A 181 -7.27 -12.42 15.18
CA ASN A 181 -7.73 -12.82 13.85
C ASN A 181 -7.89 -11.59 12.94
N ALA A 182 -8.29 -11.79 11.69
CA ALA A 182 -8.43 -10.74 10.69
C ALA A 182 -9.50 -9.66 11.06
N GLU A 183 -10.48 -10.00 11.88
CA GLU A 183 -11.56 -9.11 12.28
C GLU A 183 -11.23 -8.29 13.55
N SER A 184 -10.16 -8.65 14.24
CA SER A 184 -9.72 -7.98 15.45
C SER A 184 -9.21 -6.56 15.17
N VAL A 185 -9.17 -5.75 16.21
CA VAL A 185 -8.43 -4.48 16.20
C VAL A 185 -6.97 -4.76 15.85
N ASN A 186 -6.39 -3.96 14.98
CA ASN A 186 -4.98 -4.06 14.66
C ASN A 186 -4.15 -3.55 15.84
N PRO A 187 -3.28 -4.38 16.43
CA PRO A 187 -2.31 -3.92 17.43
C PRO A 187 -1.37 -2.85 16.89
N VAL A 188 -0.73 -2.12 17.76
CA VAL A 188 0.40 -1.25 17.39
C VAL A 188 1.50 -2.12 16.77
N VAL A 189 2.27 -1.57 15.85
CA VAL A 189 3.37 -2.28 15.19
C VAL A 189 4.32 -2.88 16.24
N GLY A 190 4.63 -4.16 16.07
CA GLY A 190 5.45 -4.94 17.02
C GLY A 190 4.67 -5.61 18.15
N GLU A 191 3.39 -5.31 18.37
CA GLU A 191 2.57 -5.88 19.43
C GLU A 191 1.65 -7.03 18.94
N GLY A 192 1.75 -7.41 17.67
CA GLY A 192 0.89 -8.42 17.05
C GLY A 192 1.63 -9.68 16.64
N ARG A 193 1.11 -10.37 15.62
CA ARG A 193 1.58 -11.70 15.18
C ARG A 193 1.99 -11.74 13.71
N ALA A 194 2.13 -10.59 13.04
CA ALA A 194 2.52 -10.52 11.63
C ALA A 194 4.05 -10.60 11.40
N ASP A 195 4.84 -10.84 12.47
CA ASP A 195 6.30 -10.98 12.40
C ASP A 195 7.01 -9.77 11.80
N ILE A 196 6.49 -8.57 12.13
CA ILE A 196 6.93 -7.29 11.52
C ILE A 196 8.44 -7.04 11.71
N GLU A 197 9.01 -7.39 12.87
CA GLU A 197 10.43 -7.20 13.15
C GLU A 197 11.31 -7.90 12.09
N ASN A 198 11.04 -9.18 11.82
CA ASN A 198 11.78 -9.95 10.81
C ASN A 198 11.49 -9.45 9.38
N VAL A 199 10.28 -9.01 9.10
CA VAL A 199 9.92 -8.40 7.82
C VAL A 199 10.71 -7.10 7.58
N LEU A 200 10.76 -6.19 8.55
CA LEU A 200 11.51 -4.94 8.44
C LEU A 200 13.02 -5.18 8.32
N LYS A 201 13.56 -6.16 9.06
CA LYS A 201 14.96 -6.57 8.92
C LYS A 201 15.25 -7.05 7.51
N LEU A 202 14.43 -7.97 6.99
CA LEU A 202 14.58 -8.49 5.63
C LEU A 202 14.42 -7.38 4.58
N GLY A 203 13.45 -6.50 4.74
CA GLY A 203 13.25 -5.36 3.84
C GLY A 203 14.47 -4.43 3.77
N ARG A 204 15.15 -4.20 4.92
CA ARG A 204 16.41 -3.44 4.95
C ARG A 204 17.54 -4.16 4.21
N GLU A 205 17.69 -5.48 4.43
CA GLU A 205 18.67 -6.33 3.74
C GLU A 205 18.47 -6.34 2.21
N MET A 206 17.21 -6.22 1.77
CA MET A 206 16.83 -6.19 0.36
C MET A 206 16.80 -4.78 -0.24
N ASN A 207 17.15 -3.75 0.54
CA ASN A 207 17.12 -2.35 0.15
C ASN A 207 15.73 -1.85 -0.30
N VAL A 208 14.65 -2.35 0.31
CA VAL A 208 13.32 -1.80 0.10
C VAL A 208 13.31 -0.35 0.57
N GLU A 209 12.90 0.55 -0.32
CA GLU A 209 12.96 1.98 -0.04
C GLU A 209 11.91 2.39 1.00
N TRP A 210 10.68 1.91 0.84
CA TRP A 210 9.55 2.30 1.68
C TRP A 210 8.88 1.12 2.36
N SER A 211 8.64 1.27 3.66
CA SER A 211 7.68 0.50 4.44
C SER A 211 6.53 1.43 4.82
N ILE A 212 5.31 1.04 4.47
CA ILE A 212 4.13 1.89 4.53
C ILE A 212 3.19 1.29 5.58
N LEU A 213 2.92 2.05 6.63
CA LEU A 213 1.95 1.66 7.66
C LEU A 213 0.54 1.71 7.08
N GLU A 214 -0.18 0.59 7.17
CA GLU A 214 -1.61 0.56 6.93
C GLU A 214 -2.34 0.01 8.15
N VAL A 215 -3.51 0.55 8.44
CA VAL A 215 -4.38 0.06 9.51
C VAL A 215 -5.85 0.27 9.16
N GLU A 216 -6.69 -0.68 9.52
CA GLU A 216 -8.13 -0.58 9.28
C GLU A 216 -8.93 -0.28 10.53
N LYS A 217 -8.57 -0.87 11.64
CA LYS A 217 -9.27 -0.76 12.93
C LYS A 217 -8.28 -0.52 14.04
N VAL A 218 -8.35 0.63 14.68
CA VAL A 218 -7.48 0.97 15.82
C VAL A 218 -8.25 0.94 17.13
N GLY A 219 -7.60 0.50 18.20
CA GLY A 219 -8.17 0.44 19.55
C GLY A 219 -7.83 1.65 20.43
N VAL A 220 -7.05 2.59 19.92
CA VAL A 220 -6.61 3.82 20.58
C VAL A 220 -6.81 5.01 19.63
N PRO A 221 -6.74 6.27 20.11
CA PRO A 221 -6.74 7.42 19.22
C PRO A 221 -5.69 7.27 18.10
N VAL A 222 -6.07 7.65 16.87
CA VAL A 222 -5.20 7.41 15.70
C VAL A 222 -3.85 8.13 15.79
N GLU A 223 -3.80 9.29 16.42
CA GLU A 223 -2.56 10.01 16.71
C GLU A 223 -1.62 9.24 17.64
N GLU A 224 -2.16 8.57 18.64
CA GLU A 224 -1.40 7.69 19.55
C GLU A 224 -0.92 6.45 18.80
N TYR A 225 -1.78 5.86 17.97
CA TYR A 225 -1.43 4.69 17.16
C TYR A 225 -0.27 5.00 16.21
N LEU A 226 -0.33 6.13 15.50
CA LEU A 226 0.74 6.56 14.60
C LEU A 226 2.06 6.77 15.33
N ALA A 227 2.04 7.48 16.47
CA ALA A 227 3.25 7.77 17.24
C ALA A 227 3.92 6.49 17.75
N ARG A 228 3.14 5.59 18.37
CA ARG A 228 3.65 4.31 18.90
C ARG A 228 4.09 3.34 17.81
N SER A 229 3.47 3.38 16.63
CA SER A 229 3.86 2.51 15.51
C SER A 229 5.11 3.02 14.78
N TYR A 230 5.51 4.27 15.01
CA TYR A 230 6.75 4.83 14.45
C TYR A 230 7.98 4.53 15.32
N GLU A 231 7.83 4.40 16.66
CA GLU A 231 8.89 4.07 17.63
C GLU A 231 9.47 2.67 17.42
#